data_b304a1ce69ca4a3ebc4bf48f12fb4dec
#
_entry.id   b304a1ce69ca4a3ebc4bf48f12fb4dec
#
_cell.length_a   1.000
_cell.length_b   1.000
_cell.length_c   1.000
_cell.angle_alpha   90.00
_cell.angle_beta   90.00
_cell.angle_gamma   90.00
#
_symmetry.space_group_name_H-M   'P 1'
#
loop_
_entity.id
_entity.type
_entity.pdbx_description
1 polymer ?
#
loop_
_entity_poly.entity_id
_entity_poly.type
_entity_poly.pdbx_seq_one_letter_code
_entity_poly.pdbx_strand_id
1 'polypeptide(L)' 'MPRQVQLNRVQRVIQEELTELQRQTLMAYYFQEQTIPEIAAERGVNKSTVCRTLKRAEAKLRRYLRY' A
#
# COMPACT_ATOMS: atom_id res chain seq x y z
N MET A 1 -7.40 20.33 10.55
CA MET A 1 -6.83 20.17 9.21
C MET A 1 -7.89 19.72 8.21
N PRO A 2 -7.94 20.33 7.05
CA PRO A 2 -8.86 19.87 6.02
C PRO A 2 -8.52 18.42 5.63
N ARG A 3 -9.57 17.67 5.37
CA ARG A 3 -9.42 16.27 4.98
C ARG A 3 -8.57 16.11 3.70
N GLN A 4 -8.70 17.06 2.79
CA GLN A 4 -7.97 17.04 1.53
C GLN A 4 -6.45 17.10 1.73
N VAL A 5 -6.00 17.87 2.71
CA VAL A 5 -4.56 17.98 2.99
C VAL A 5 -4.00 16.63 3.43
N GLN A 6 -4.75 15.90 4.26
CA GLN A 6 -4.33 14.57 4.71
C GLN A 6 -4.30 13.57 3.56
N LEU A 7 -5.30 13.62 2.69
CA LEU A 7 -5.36 12.74 1.54
C LEU A 7 -4.20 13.01 0.58
N ASN A 8 -3.88 14.29 0.34
CA ASN A 8 -2.77 14.67 -0.52
C ASN A 8 -1.45 14.16 0.05
N ARG A 9 -1.28 14.23 1.36
CA ARG A 9 -0.07 13.73 2.02
C ARG A 9 0.08 12.22 1.85
N VAL A 10 -1.01 11.48 2.04
CA VAL A 10 -1.02 10.04 1.84
C VAL A 10 -0.67 9.69 0.41
N GLN A 11 -1.30 10.36 -0.54
CA GLN A 11 -1.03 10.12 -1.96
C GLN A 11 0.42 10.39 -2.32
N ARG A 12 0.99 11.45 -1.78
CA ARG A 12 2.38 11.79 -2.03
C ARG A 12 3.32 10.71 -1.51
N VAL A 13 3.08 10.22 -0.30
CA VAL A 13 3.91 9.15 0.27
C VAL A 13 3.80 7.89 -0.59
N ILE A 14 2.59 7.53 -1.00
CA ILE A 14 2.38 6.36 -1.84
C ILE A 14 3.14 6.49 -3.16
N GLN A 15 3.13 7.67 -3.77
CA GLN A 15 3.77 7.86 -5.06
C GLN A 15 5.29 8.01 -4.97
N GLU A 16 5.78 8.66 -3.93
CA GLU A 16 7.19 9.02 -3.84
C GLU A 16 8.03 8.02 -3.03
N GLU A 17 7.44 7.43 -2.00
CA GLU A 17 8.19 6.62 -1.04
C GLU A 17 8.04 5.14 -1.22
N LEU A 18 6.96 4.69 -1.85
CA LEU A 18 6.73 3.27 -2.06
C LEU A 18 7.28 2.83 -3.41
N THR A 19 7.81 1.61 -3.45
CA THR A 19 8.16 1.00 -4.73
C THR A 19 6.87 0.73 -5.51
N GLU A 20 7.01 0.51 -6.82
CA GLU A 20 5.83 0.25 -7.64
C GLU A 20 5.07 -0.99 -7.15
N LEU A 21 5.79 -2.03 -6.78
CA LEU A 21 5.17 -3.25 -6.26
C LEU A 21 4.42 -2.98 -4.96
N GLN A 22 5.04 -2.24 -4.05
CA GLN A 22 4.41 -1.89 -2.78
C GLN A 22 3.17 -1.04 -3.00
N ARG A 23 3.26 -0.07 -3.89
CA ARG A 23 2.14 0.81 -4.22
C ARG A 23 0.98 0.05 -4.81
N GLN A 24 1.24 -0.80 -5.80
CA GLN A 24 0.20 -1.58 -6.45
C GLN A 24 -0.48 -2.53 -5.47
N THR A 25 0.30 -3.16 -4.60
CA THR A 25 -0.24 -4.08 -3.60
C THR A 25 -1.13 -3.34 -2.61
N LEU A 26 -0.66 -2.19 -2.15
CA LEU A 26 -1.43 -1.37 -1.22
C LEU A 26 -2.74 -0.90 -1.83
N MET A 27 -2.69 -0.42 -3.06
CA MET A 27 -3.88 0.04 -3.76
C MET A 27 -4.88 -1.09 -4.00
N ALA A 28 -4.40 -2.25 -4.39
CA ALA A 28 -5.27 -3.40 -4.61
C ALA A 28 -5.98 -3.81 -3.34
N TYR A 29 -5.26 -3.82 -2.24
CA TYR A 29 -5.82 -4.26 -0.96
C TYR A 29 -6.80 -3.25 -0.38
N TYR A 30 -6.44 -1.97 -0.34
CA TYR A 30 -7.24 -0.96 0.36
C TYR A 30 -8.27 -0.27 -0.53
N PHE A 31 -7.97 -0.06 -1.80
CA PHE A 31 -8.87 0.70 -2.68
C PHE A 31 -9.69 -0.19 -3.60
N GLN A 32 -9.15 -1.32 -4.02
CA GLN A 32 -9.86 -2.27 -4.88
C GLN A 32 -10.49 -3.40 -4.06
N GLU A 33 -10.27 -3.40 -2.77
CA GLU A 33 -10.84 -4.37 -1.83
C GLU A 33 -10.51 -5.83 -2.19
N GLN A 34 -9.35 -6.05 -2.79
CA GLN A 34 -8.90 -7.40 -3.10
C GLN A 34 -8.32 -8.06 -1.86
N THR A 35 -8.54 -9.36 -1.74
CA THR A 35 -7.93 -10.13 -0.65
C THR A 35 -6.49 -10.48 -0.99
N ILE A 36 -5.69 -10.84 0.03
CA ILE A 36 -4.32 -11.27 -0.19
C ILE A 36 -4.23 -12.46 -1.16
N PRO A 37 -5.06 -13.52 -1.02
CA PRO A 37 -5.05 -14.61 -1.99
C PRO A 37 -5.35 -14.16 -3.41
N GLU A 38 -6.27 -13.22 -3.60
CA GLU A 38 -6.60 -12.70 -4.91
C GLU A 38 -5.42 -11.96 -5.53
N ILE A 39 -4.76 -11.12 -4.76
CA ILE A 39 -3.59 -10.39 -5.23
C ILE A 39 -2.47 -11.35 -5.59
N ALA A 40 -2.24 -12.35 -4.75
CA ALA A 40 -1.20 -13.34 -4.98
C ALA A 40 -1.45 -14.13 -6.26
N ALA A 41 -2.68 -14.55 -6.48
CA ALA A 41 -3.06 -15.29 -7.68
C ALA A 41 -2.88 -14.45 -8.93
N GLU A 42 -3.30 -13.19 -8.87
CA GLU A 42 -3.21 -12.27 -9.99
C GLU A 42 -1.75 -12.00 -10.39
N ARG A 43 -0.86 -11.93 -9.41
CA ARG A 43 0.56 -11.66 -9.65
C ARG A 43 1.39 -12.92 -9.85
N GLY A 44 0.82 -14.08 -9.59
CA GLY A 44 1.55 -15.35 -9.69
C GLY A 44 2.61 -15.52 -8.61
N VAL A 45 2.35 -15.02 -7.40
CA VAL A 45 3.27 -15.12 -6.28
C VAL A 45 2.58 -15.75 -5.08
N ASN A 46 3.35 -16.06 -4.05
CA ASN A 46 2.81 -16.65 -2.82
C ASN A 46 2.10 -15.59 -1.97
N LYS A 47 1.14 -16.05 -1.18
CA LYS A 47 0.43 -15.19 -0.24
C LYS A 47 1.37 -14.49 0.73
N SER A 48 2.41 -15.21 1.19
CA SER A 48 3.39 -14.63 2.12
C SER A 48 4.16 -13.48 1.49
N THR A 49 4.43 -13.55 0.19
CA THR A 49 5.08 -12.46 -0.54
C THR A 49 4.20 -11.21 -0.54
N VAL A 50 2.92 -11.38 -0.84
CA VAL A 50 1.96 -10.27 -0.84
C VAL A 50 1.84 -9.68 0.58
N CYS A 51 1.73 -10.54 1.58
CA CYS A 51 1.61 -10.11 2.96
C CYS A 51 2.83 -9.30 3.40
N ARG A 52 4.03 -9.77 3.05
CA ARG A 52 5.27 -9.07 3.36
C ARG A 52 5.34 -7.72 2.67
N THR A 53 5.00 -7.67 1.40
CA THR A 53 4.99 -6.44 0.62
C THR A 53 4.01 -5.43 1.22
N LEU A 54 2.82 -5.91 1.58
CA LEU A 54 1.80 -5.06 2.19
C LEU A 54 2.26 -4.50 3.53
N LYS A 55 2.86 -5.34 4.36
CA LYS A 55 3.38 -4.89 5.67
C LYS A 55 4.48 -3.85 5.53
N ARG A 56 5.36 -4.03 4.55
CA ARG A 56 6.43 -3.05 4.28
C ARG A 56 5.84 -1.72 3.81
N ALA A 57 4.84 -1.76 2.94
CA ALA A 57 4.16 -0.56 2.48
C ALA A 57 3.50 0.15 3.65
N GLU A 58 2.79 -0.59 4.48
CA GLU A 58 2.14 -0.02 5.67
C GLU A 58 3.15 0.59 6.64
N ALA A 59 4.27 -0.08 6.83
CA ALA A 59 5.32 0.43 7.71
C ALA A 59 5.88 1.75 7.21
N LYS A 60 6.09 1.87 5.89
CA LYS A 60 6.54 3.13 5.28
C LYS A 60 5.51 4.23 5.48
N LEU A 61 4.24 3.92 5.25
CA LEU A 61 3.18 4.91 5.45
C LEU A 61 3.15 5.41 6.88
N ARG A 62 3.23 4.50 7.85
CA ARG A 62 3.25 4.87 9.27
C ARG A 62 4.43 5.77 9.59
N ARG A 63 5.58 5.47 8.99
CA ARG A 63 6.81 6.22 9.22
C ARG A 63 6.70 7.66 8.74
N TYR A 64 6.16 7.85 7.54
CA TYR A 64 6.09 9.16 6.93
C TYR A 64 4.87 9.97 7.33
N LEU A 65 3.79 9.30 7.75
CA LEU A 65 2.57 9.97 8.18
C LEU A 65 2.45 10.06 9.69
N ARG A 66 3.50 9.70 10.39
CA ARG A 66 3.53 9.75 11.85
C ARG A 66 3.65 11.19 12.33
N TYR A 67 2.92 11.49 13.40
CA TYR A 67 2.94 12.81 14.03
C TYR A 67 3.81 12.79 15.28
#